data_f0004f2de971c04bf401b23b860470e1
#
_entry.id   f0004f2de971c04bf401b23b860470e1
#
_cell.length_a   1.000
_cell.length_b   1.000
_cell.length_c   1.000
_cell.angle_alpha   90.00
_cell.angle_beta   90.00
_cell.angle_gamma   90.00
#
_symmetry.space_group_name_H-M   'P 1'
#
loop_
_entity.id
_entity.type
_entity.pdbx_description
1 polymer ?
#
loop_
_entity_poly.entity_id
_entity_poly.type
_entity_poly.pdbx_seq_one_letter_code
_entity_poly.pdbx_strand_id
1 'polypeptide(L)'
;MKLEKVRTITGRIQVVTGLHIGASNENIEIGGLDNPIIKDPLPGSKAPYIPGSSLKGKLRSLIEIKEGLYVKDGPDKGKPCDCGKKDCPVCTVFGTSAAKRPEDLGPTRIVVRDAHLSIHKDDRAGKSWHEKFIAGELPMEIKYENAINRITGVANPRPLERVPGGVEFDFNISFKKFEGDEDTFFNTVLKGMKLLELDALGGAGSRGCGQIKFIDVSIDNEKQDENFLDSIAID
;
A
#
# COMPACT_ATOMS: atom_id res chain seq x y z
N MET A 1 -26.02 -1.63 -15.52
CA MET A 1 -24.66 -1.09 -15.22
C MET A 1 -23.78 -1.33 -16.44
N LYS A 2 -23.21 -0.28 -17.03
CA LYS A 2 -22.33 -0.34 -18.21
C LYS A 2 -20.99 0.29 -17.85
N LEU A 3 -19.87 -0.33 -18.21
CA LEU A 3 -18.54 0.23 -18.05
C LEU A 3 -18.35 1.37 -19.06
N GLU A 4 -18.08 2.58 -18.57
CA GLU A 4 -17.84 3.75 -19.41
C GLU A 4 -16.37 3.95 -19.74
N LYS A 5 -15.52 3.88 -18.70
CA LYS A 5 -14.09 4.15 -18.84
C LYS A 5 -13.29 3.34 -17.81
N VAL A 6 -12.07 2.96 -18.18
CA VAL A 6 -11.05 2.50 -17.25
C VAL A 6 -9.97 3.56 -17.22
N ARG A 7 -9.74 4.14 -16.06
CA ARG A 7 -8.63 5.07 -15.81
C ARG A 7 -7.47 4.33 -15.18
N THR A 8 -6.25 4.74 -15.45
CA THR A 8 -5.04 4.14 -14.89
C THR A 8 -4.22 5.18 -14.16
N ILE A 9 -3.70 4.81 -12.99
CA ILE A 9 -2.73 5.59 -12.23
C ILE A 9 -1.49 4.71 -12.14
N THR A 10 -0.38 5.18 -12.69
CA THR A 10 0.91 4.49 -12.69
C THR A 10 2.00 5.40 -12.18
N GLY A 11 3.13 4.83 -11.79
CA GLY A 11 4.28 5.56 -11.31
C GLY A 11 5.15 4.67 -10.43
N ARG A 12 5.92 5.30 -9.54
CA ARG A 12 6.79 4.58 -8.61
C ARG A 12 6.45 4.93 -7.16
N ILE A 13 6.55 3.95 -6.28
CA ILE A 13 6.53 4.13 -4.83
C ILE A 13 7.98 4.15 -4.37
N GLN A 14 8.47 5.30 -3.93
CA GLN A 14 9.79 5.44 -3.32
C GLN A 14 9.68 5.21 -1.81
N VAL A 15 10.47 4.30 -1.29
CA VAL A 15 10.63 4.08 0.14
C VAL A 15 11.47 5.22 0.73
N VAL A 16 10.89 6.03 1.61
CA VAL A 16 11.61 7.13 2.29
C VAL A 16 12.29 6.60 3.55
N THR A 17 11.56 5.86 4.38
CA THR A 17 12.11 5.17 5.55
C THR A 17 11.86 3.67 5.42
N GLY A 18 12.78 2.85 5.93
CA GLY A 18 12.76 1.40 5.74
C GLY A 18 11.37 0.78 5.82
N LEU A 19 10.98 0.03 4.78
CA LEU A 19 9.63 -0.52 4.61
C LEU A 19 9.56 -1.96 5.12
N HIS A 20 8.62 -2.23 6.03
CA HIS A 20 8.31 -3.58 6.51
C HIS A 20 6.88 -3.96 6.15
N ILE A 21 6.71 -4.85 5.20
CA ILE A 21 5.45 -5.56 4.95
C ILE A 21 5.72 -7.01 5.30
N GLY A 22 5.17 -7.46 6.44
CA GLY A 22 5.46 -8.78 6.98
C GLY A 22 4.96 -9.92 6.08
N ALA A 23 5.75 -10.99 5.99
CA ALA A 23 5.30 -12.25 5.43
C ALA A 23 4.34 -12.96 6.39
N SER A 24 3.47 -13.86 5.87
CA SER A 24 2.70 -14.77 6.71
C SER A 24 3.63 -15.79 7.40
N ASN A 25 3.20 -16.27 8.59
CA ASN A 25 3.99 -17.22 9.39
C ASN A 25 4.31 -18.55 8.68
N GLU A 26 3.70 -18.85 7.55
CA GLU A 26 3.91 -20.08 6.78
C GLU A 26 5.30 -20.15 6.10
N ASN A 27 6.01 -19.02 6.00
CA ASN A 27 7.32 -18.93 5.35
C ASN A 27 8.49 -18.74 6.32
N ILE A 28 8.32 -19.10 7.60
CA ILE A 28 9.41 -19.03 8.58
C ILE A 28 10.34 -20.24 8.36
N GLU A 29 11.52 -19.98 7.79
CA GLU A 29 12.58 -20.98 7.70
C GLU A 29 13.19 -21.21 9.08
N ILE A 30 13.53 -22.47 9.42
CA ILE A 30 14.22 -22.81 10.68
C ILE A 30 15.56 -22.05 10.72
N GLY A 31 15.74 -21.16 11.72
CA GLY A 31 16.92 -20.29 11.83
C GLY A 31 16.81 -18.97 11.05
N GLY A 32 15.65 -18.67 10.45
CA GLY A 32 15.37 -17.39 9.81
C GLY A 32 15.05 -16.26 10.80
N LEU A 33 14.77 -15.07 10.27
CA LEU A 33 14.35 -13.92 11.06
C LEU A 33 12.91 -14.10 11.56
N ASP A 34 12.62 -13.69 12.80
CA ASP A 34 11.28 -13.77 13.40
C ASP A 34 10.24 -12.92 12.65
N ASN A 35 10.67 -11.84 12.02
CA ASN A 35 9.79 -10.92 11.29
C ASN A 35 10.38 -10.61 9.91
N PRO A 36 10.29 -11.54 8.94
CA PRO A 36 10.75 -11.32 7.58
C PRO A 36 9.75 -10.45 6.80
N ILE A 37 10.25 -9.76 5.77
CA ILE A 37 9.39 -9.09 4.77
C ILE A 37 8.82 -10.10 3.78
N ILE A 38 7.70 -9.72 3.16
CA ILE A 38 7.12 -10.48 2.05
C ILE A 38 8.02 -10.41 0.82
N LYS A 39 8.23 -11.57 0.20
CA LYS A 39 9.08 -11.77 -0.99
C LYS A 39 8.35 -12.58 -2.02
N ASP A 40 8.71 -12.41 -3.28
CA ASP A 40 8.20 -13.19 -4.39
C ASP A 40 8.39 -14.70 -4.13
N PRO A 41 7.34 -15.51 -4.19
CA PRO A 41 7.43 -16.94 -3.92
C PRO A 41 8.13 -17.73 -5.03
N LEU A 42 8.39 -17.13 -6.20
CA LEU A 42 9.04 -17.84 -7.31
C LEU A 42 10.42 -18.31 -6.93
N PRO A 43 10.76 -19.60 -7.19
CA PRO A 43 12.08 -20.14 -6.93
C PRO A 43 13.17 -19.29 -7.61
N GLY A 44 14.14 -18.82 -6.81
CA GLY A 44 15.26 -18.00 -7.30
C GLY A 44 15.01 -16.50 -7.36
N SER A 45 13.75 -16.01 -7.29
CA SER A 45 13.48 -14.59 -7.24
C SER A 45 13.74 -14.01 -5.83
N LYS A 46 12.97 -14.41 -4.84
CA LYS A 46 13.02 -13.87 -3.45
C LYS A 46 13.05 -12.32 -3.38
N ALA A 47 12.68 -11.63 -4.46
CA ALA A 47 12.65 -10.17 -4.51
C ALA A 47 11.53 -9.64 -3.61
N PRO A 48 11.76 -8.54 -2.85
CA PRO A 48 10.70 -7.90 -2.11
C PRO A 48 9.68 -7.28 -3.09
N TYR A 49 8.41 -7.26 -2.69
CA TYR A 49 7.37 -6.57 -3.44
C TYR A 49 6.32 -5.99 -2.48
N ILE A 50 5.51 -5.06 -2.98
CA ILE A 50 4.39 -4.50 -2.22
C ILE A 50 3.12 -5.18 -2.74
N PRO A 51 2.45 -6.04 -1.93
CA PRO A 51 1.18 -6.64 -2.34
C PRO A 51 0.11 -5.57 -2.63
N GLY A 52 -0.59 -5.72 -3.74
CA GLY A 52 -1.69 -4.83 -4.09
C GLY A 52 -2.79 -4.82 -3.02
N SER A 53 -2.98 -5.93 -2.32
CA SER A 53 -3.90 -6.03 -1.18
C SER A 53 -3.47 -5.14 0.00
N SER A 54 -2.17 -5.06 0.29
CA SER A 54 -1.62 -4.20 1.36
C SER A 54 -1.80 -2.73 1.01
N LEU A 55 -1.47 -2.35 -0.22
CA LEU A 55 -1.65 -0.98 -0.70
C LEU A 55 -3.13 -0.60 -0.70
N LYS A 56 -4.00 -1.42 -1.32
CA LYS A 56 -5.45 -1.20 -1.34
C LYS A 56 -6.05 -1.10 0.06
N GLY A 57 -5.67 -2.02 0.95
CA GLY A 57 -6.17 -2.07 2.33
C GLY A 57 -5.79 -0.81 3.11
N LYS A 58 -4.57 -0.33 2.95
CA LYS A 58 -4.09 0.89 3.61
C LYS A 58 -4.78 2.14 3.07
N LEU A 59 -4.91 2.30 1.74
CA LEU A 59 -5.67 3.40 1.13
C LEU A 59 -7.11 3.43 1.67
N ARG A 60 -7.78 2.27 1.70
CA ARG A 60 -9.13 2.14 2.23
C ARG A 60 -9.21 2.58 3.69
N SER A 61 -8.34 2.05 4.55
CA SER A 61 -8.32 2.36 5.98
C SER A 61 -8.14 3.85 6.26
N LEU A 62 -7.27 4.51 5.50
CA LEU A 62 -7.02 5.95 5.65
C LEU A 62 -8.25 6.78 5.28
N ILE A 63 -8.95 6.43 4.19
CA ILE A 63 -10.21 7.09 3.81
C ILE A 63 -11.30 6.81 4.84
N GLU A 64 -11.42 5.56 5.33
CA GLU A 64 -12.40 5.22 6.37
C GLU A 64 -12.20 6.04 7.64
N ILE A 65 -10.95 6.21 8.08
CA ILE A 65 -10.61 7.02 9.27
C ILE A 65 -10.89 8.50 9.00
N LYS A 66 -10.45 9.03 7.86
CA LYS A 66 -10.62 10.44 7.49
C LYS A 66 -12.11 10.82 7.42
N GLU A 67 -12.92 9.99 6.78
CA GLU A 67 -14.35 10.25 6.57
C GLU A 67 -15.25 9.72 7.73
N GLY A 68 -14.65 9.05 8.71
CA GLY A 68 -15.40 8.41 9.80
C GLY A 68 -16.34 7.30 9.33
N LEU A 69 -15.99 6.61 8.25
CA LEU A 69 -16.79 5.57 7.59
C LEU A 69 -16.40 4.16 8.03
N TYR A 70 -16.24 3.93 9.30
CA TYR A 70 -16.05 2.60 9.90
C TYR A 70 -17.21 2.26 10.83
N VAL A 71 -17.35 1.01 11.22
CA VAL A 71 -18.42 0.59 12.14
C VAL A 71 -18.19 1.21 13.52
N LYS A 72 -19.09 2.09 13.95
CA LYS A 72 -18.93 2.89 15.18
C LYS A 72 -19.41 2.17 16.43
N ASP A 73 -20.43 1.29 16.31
CA ASP A 73 -21.12 0.67 17.43
C ASP A 73 -21.39 -0.82 17.22
N GLY A 74 -21.72 -1.52 18.29
CA GLY A 74 -22.08 -2.93 18.28
C GLY A 74 -20.89 -3.90 18.31
N PRO A 75 -21.12 -5.21 18.08
CA PRO A 75 -20.08 -6.24 18.16
C PRO A 75 -19.01 -6.11 17.09
N ASP A 76 -19.32 -5.41 16.01
CA ASP A 76 -18.40 -5.17 14.88
C ASP A 76 -17.69 -3.80 14.96
N LYS A 77 -17.73 -3.14 16.08
CA LYS A 77 -17.10 -1.83 16.30
C LYS A 77 -15.63 -1.84 15.88
N GLY A 78 -15.25 -0.84 15.08
CA GLY A 78 -13.89 -0.71 14.52
C GLY A 78 -13.61 -1.51 13.27
N LYS A 79 -14.55 -2.35 12.81
CA LYS A 79 -14.42 -3.04 11.53
C LYS A 79 -14.56 -2.07 10.34
N PRO A 80 -13.99 -2.43 9.17
CA PRO A 80 -14.14 -1.67 7.95
C PRO A 80 -15.61 -1.41 7.59
N CYS A 81 -15.85 -0.31 6.89
CA CYS A 81 -17.18 0.04 6.39
C CYS A 81 -17.72 -1.07 5.48
N ASP A 82 -18.90 -1.56 5.80
CA ASP A 82 -19.59 -2.60 5.05
C ASP A 82 -21.08 -2.26 4.90
N CYS A 83 -21.39 -0.95 4.75
CA CYS A 83 -22.75 -0.45 4.66
C CYS A 83 -23.47 -0.81 3.36
N GLY A 84 -22.72 -1.12 2.29
CA GLY A 84 -23.24 -1.49 0.98
C GLY A 84 -23.95 -0.37 0.22
N LYS A 85 -23.95 0.86 0.73
CA LYS A 85 -24.62 1.97 0.06
C LYS A 85 -23.87 2.39 -1.21
N LYS A 86 -24.62 2.69 -2.26
CA LYS A 86 -24.07 3.07 -3.57
C LYS A 86 -23.35 4.42 -3.53
N ASP A 87 -23.80 5.34 -2.70
CA ASP A 87 -23.22 6.66 -2.47
C ASP A 87 -22.01 6.63 -1.49
N CYS A 88 -21.76 5.48 -0.86
CA CYS A 88 -20.60 5.31 0.02
C CYS A 88 -19.32 5.17 -0.81
N PRO A 89 -18.38 6.15 -0.74
CA PRO A 89 -17.15 6.11 -1.53
C PRO A 89 -16.28 4.89 -1.17
N VAL A 90 -16.28 4.46 0.09
CA VAL A 90 -15.50 3.31 0.54
C VAL A 90 -16.07 2.01 -0.04
N CYS A 91 -17.38 1.75 0.15
CA CYS A 91 -17.99 0.50 -0.33
C CYS A 91 -18.00 0.41 -1.85
N THR A 92 -18.21 1.52 -2.55
CA THR A 92 -18.23 1.55 -4.01
C THR A 92 -16.84 1.42 -4.60
N VAL A 93 -15.86 2.17 -4.09
CA VAL A 93 -14.49 2.16 -4.60
C VAL A 93 -13.75 0.89 -4.20
N PHE A 94 -13.70 0.58 -2.90
CA PHE A 94 -12.87 -0.51 -2.36
C PHE A 94 -13.60 -1.84 -2.21
N GLY A 95 -14.93 -1.83 -2.26
CA GLY A 95 -15.76 -3.02 -2.15
C GLY A 95 -16.32 -3.25 -0.75
N THR A 96 -17.26 -4.17 -0.66
CA THR A 96 -17.93 -4.63 0.57
C THR A 96 -17.90 -6.15 0.63
N SER A 97 -18.22 -6.75 1.77
CA SER A 97 -18.30 -8.22 1.89
C SER A 97 -19.38 -8.77 0.97
N ALA A 98 -19.17 -10.00 0.45
CA ALA A 98 -20.13 -10.64 -0.45
C ALA A 98 -21.52 -10.80 0.20
N ALA A 99 -21.56 -11.04 1.51
CA ALA A 99 -22.81 -11.24 2.27
C ALA A 99 -23.68 -9.97 2.39
N LYS A 100 -23.07 -8.79 2.28
CA LYS A 100 -23.75 -7.49 2.43
C LYS A 100 -23.76 -6.67 1.15
N ARG A 101 -23.40 -7.28 0.03
CA ARG A 101 -23.29 -6.59 -1.25
C ARG A 101 -24.66 -6.51 -1.95
N PRO A 102 -25.26 -5.32 -2.05
CA PRO A 102 -26.46 -5.13 -2.84
C PRO A 102 -26.19 -5.37 -4.34
N GLU A 103 -27.17 -5.87 -5.08
CA GLU A 103 -27.03 -6.15 -6.52
C GLU A 103 -26.71 -4.88 -7.33
N ASP A 104 -27.26 -3.74 -6.91
CA ASP A 104 -27.12 -2.44 -7.57
C ASP A 104 -25.77 -1.76 -7.30
N LEU A 105 -25.00 -2.19 -6.29
CA LEU A 105 -23.65 -1.66 -6.03
C LEU A 105 -22.66 -2.03 -7.14
N GLY A 106 -22.82 -3.21 -7.73
CA GLY A 106 -21.96 -3.69 -8.79
C GLY A 106 -20.52 -4.01 -8.35
N PRO A 107 -19.58 -4.21 -9.29
CA PRO A 107 -18.20 -4.60 -8.99
C PRO A 107 -17.40 -3.47 -8.34
N THR A 108 -16.38 -3.82 -7.57
CA THR A 108 -15.39 -2.89 -7.01
C THR A 108 -14.76 -2.05 -8.12
N ARG A 109 -14.63 -0.71 -7.89
CA ARG A 109 -14.10 0.21 -8.91
C ARG A 109 -12.59 0.14 -9.04
N ILE A 110 -11.88 -0.11 -7.95
CA ILE A 110 -10.42 -0.12 -7.94
C ILE A 110 -9.84 -1.53 -8.10
N VAL A 111 -8.79 -1.63 -8.89
CA VAL A 111 -7.89 -2.81 -8.97
C VAL A 111 -6.48 -2.32 -8.70
N VAL A 112 -5.85 -2.82 -7.66
CA VAL A 112 -4.48 -2.49 -7.29
C VAL A 112 -3.62 -3.71 -7.57
N ARG A 113 -2.61 -3.54 -8.43
CA ARG A 113 -1.66 -4.59 -8.77
C ARG A 113 -0.56 -4.68 -7.72
N ASP A 114 0.09 -5.84 -7.63
CA ASP A 114 1.32 -5.96 -6.86
C ASP A 114 2.39 -5.05 -7.47
N ALA A 115 3.11 -4.32 -6.62
CA ALA A 115 4.17 -3.43 -7.05
C ALA A 115 5.53 -4.13 -6.85
N HIS A 116 6.22 -4.38 -7.96
CA HIS A 116 7.54 -5.02 -7.98
C HIS A 116 8.65 -3.99 -8.00
N LEU A 117 9.88 -4.42 -7.67
CA LEU A 117 11.07 -3.56 -7.75
C LEU A 117 11.14 -2.87 -9.11
N SER A 118 11.37 -1.57 -9.10
CA SER A 118 11.37 -0.76 -10.32
C SER A 118 12.42 -1.23 -11.32
N ILE A 119 11.98 -1.35 -12.57
CA ILE A 119 12.84 -1.64 -13.73
C ILE A 119 13.40 -0.36 -14.37
N HIS A 120 12.96 0.82 -13.92
CA HIS A 120 13.50 2.09 -14.39
C HIS A 120 14.94 2.25 -13.94
N LYS A 121 15.81 2.63 -14.87
CA LYS A 121 17.22 2.88 -14.55
C LYS A 121 17.36 4.20 -13.83
N ASP A 122 18.12 4.16 -12.73
CA ASP A 122 18.56 5.37 -12.05
C ASP A 122 19.63 6.07 -12.93
N ASP A 123 19.41 7.33 -13.28
CA ASP A 123 20.31 8.14 -14.12
C ASP A 123 21.74 8.21 -13.56
N ARG A 124 21.90 8.07 -12.24
CA ARG A 124 23.19 8.13 -11.55
C ARG A 124 23.92 6.77 -11.51
N ALA A 125 23.18 5.67 -11.36
CA ALA A 125 23.75 4.35 -11.16
C ALA A 125 23.73 3.48 -12.43
N GLY A 126 22.98 3.87 -13.46
CA GLY A 126 22.82 3.11 -14.70
C GLY A 126 22.12 1.75 -14.57
N LYS A 127 21.72 1.37 -13.34
CA LYS A 127 21.03 0.12 -13.00
C LYS A 127 19.68 0.40 -12.37
N SER A 128 18.66 -0.39 -12.70
CA SER A 128 17.37 -0.39 -12.02
C SER A 128 17.47 -1.06 -10.64
N TRP A 129 16.47 -0.86 -9.78
CA TRP A 129 16.39 -1.55 -8.49
C TRP A 129 16.26 -3.07 -8.66
N HIS A 130 15.57 -3.52 -9.68
CA HIS A 130 15.50 -4.94 -10.03
C HIS A 130 16.87 -5.50 -10.43
N GLU A 131 17.63 -4.78 -11.27
CA GLU A 131 18.99 -5.19 -11.66
C GLU A 131 19.95 -5.20 -10.46
N LYS A 132 19.88 -4.20 -9.57
CA LYS A 132 20.67 -4.15 -8.32
C LYS A 132 20.37 -5.36 -7.43
N PHE A 133 19.10 -5.73 -7.30
CA PHE A 133 18.70 -6.90 -6.51
C PHE A 133 19.27 -8.20 -7.08
N ILE A 134 19.13 -8.44 -8.39
CA ILE A 134 19.68 -9.64 -9.06
C ILE A 134 21.20 -9.70 -8.91
N ALA A 135 21.89 -8.57 -8.96
CA ALA A 135 23.33 -8.47 -8.77
C ALA A 135 23.79 -8.66 -7.31
N GLY A 136 22.86 -8.81 -6.35
CA GLY A 136 23.19 -8.87 -4.92
C GLY A 136 23.61 -7.53 -4.31
N GLU A 137 23.38 -6.43 -5.03
CA GLU A 137 23.75 -5.07 -4.60
C GLU A 137 22.66 -4.37 -3.75
N LEU A 138 21.56 -5.05 -3.48
CA LEU A 138 20.46 -4.55 -2.64
C LEU A 138 20.31 -5.41 -1.38
N PRO A 139 21.09 -5.18 -0.33
CA PRO A 139 20.92 -5.88 0.95
C PRO A 139 19.65 -5.39 1.66
N MET A 140 18.93 -6.31 2.30
CA MET A 140 17.84 -5.94 3.20
C MET A 140 18.41 -5.41 4.51
N GLU A 141 17.70 -4.44 5.10
CA GLU A 141 18.08 -3.86 6.39
C GLU A 141 17.48 -4.68 7.54
N ILE A 142 18.26 -4.91 8.60
CA ILE A 142 17.77 -5.52 9.85
C ILE A 142 17.79 -4.45 10.93
N LYS A 143 16.59 -4.04 11.38
CA LYS A 143 16.40 -3.13 12.50
C LYS A 143 16.12 -3.93 13.76
N TYR A 144 16.82 -3.65 14.85
CA TYR A 144 16.53 -4.22 16.16
C TYR A 144 15.65 -3.27 16.97
N GLU A 145 14.52 -3.75 17.45
CA GLU A 145 13.62 -3.05 18.37
C GLU A 145 13.70 -3.73 19.75
N ASN A 146 13.85 -2.95 20.82
CA ASN A 146 13.98 -3.48 22.17
C ASN A 146 12.73 -3.20 22.99
N ALA A 147 12.18 -4.23 23.62
CA ALA A 147 11.22 -4.10 24.71
C ALA A 147 11.99 -4.23 26.04
N ILE A 148 12.06 -3.16 26.83
CA ILE A 148 12.76 -3.13 28.12
C ILE A 148 11.75 -3.38 29.23
N ASN A 149 12.01 -4.37 30.10
CA ASN A 149 11.25 -4.59 31.31
C ASN A 149 11.51 -3.43 32.29
N ARG A 150 10.46 -2.73 32.71
CA ARG A 150 10.57 -1.52 33.54
C ARG A 150 11.00 -1.79 34.97
N ILE A 151 10.88 -3.02 35.44
CA ILE A 151 11.26 -3.43 36.79
C ILE A 151 12.69 -4.01 36.82
N THR A 152 12.99 -4.91 35.87
CA THR A 152 14.27 -5.65 35.88
C THR A 152 15.36 -5.00 35.02
N GLY A 153 14.99 -4.05 34.13
CA GLY A 153 15.92 -3.46 33.17
C GLY A 153 16.29 -4.38 32.00
N VAL A 154 15.80 -5.62 31.98
CA VAL A 154 16.15 -6.59 30.93
C VAL A 154 15.57 -6.14 29.59
N ALA A 155 16.44 -6.11 28.56
CA ALA A 155 16.07 -5.84 27.18
C ALA A 155 15.73 -7.13 26.44
N ASN A 156 14.65 -7.10 25.63
CA ASN A 156 14.27 -8.20 24.76
C ASN A 156 14.33 -7.69 23.30
N PRO A 157 15.46 -7.85 22.60
CA PRO A 157 15.63 -7.40 21.24
C PRO A 157 14.81 -8.26 20.26
N ARG A 158 14.15 -7.61 19.30
CA ARG A 158 13.39 -8.24 18.22
C ARG A 158 13.89 -7.73 16.87
N PRO A 159 14.48 -8.59 16.03
CA PRO A 159 14.88 -8.19 14.68
C PRO A 159 13.66 -7.97 13.79
N LEU A 160 13.72 -6.94 12.97
CA LEU A 160 12.73 -6.57 11.98
C LEU A 160 13.42 -6.37 10.64
N GLU A 161 13.13 -7.23 9.65
CA GLU A 161 13.65 -7.05 8.29
C GLU A 161 12.90 -5.90 7.60
N ARG A 162 13.61 -5.08 6.82
CA ARG A 162 13.04 -3.96 6.07
C ARG A 162 13.68 -3.84 4.70
N VAL A 163 12.91 -3.39 3.72
CA VAL A 163 13.46 -2.84 2.48
C VAL A 163 14.07 -1.49 2.81
N PRO A 164 15.34 -1.22 2.46
CA PRO A 164 16.00 0.04 2.81
C PRO A 164 15.36 1.26 2.13
N GLY A 165 15.59 2.44 2.72
CA GLY A 165 15.20 3.72 2.13
C GLY A 165 15.88 3.95 0.79
N GLY A 166 15.19 4.66 -0.12
CA GLY A 166 15.62 4.95 -1.49
C GLY A 166 15.16 3.93 -2.52
N VAL A 167 14.76 2.72 -2.12
CA VAL A 167 14.25 1.68 -3.05
C VAL A 167 12.92 2.11 -3.65
N GLU A 168 12.71 1.76 -4.91
CA GLU A 168 11.51 2.12 -5.66
C GLU A 168 10.81 0.88 -6.21
N PHE A 169 9.47 0.94 -6.22
CA PHE A 169 8.59 -0.09 -6.73
C PHE A 169 7.64 0.49 -7.77
N ASP A 170 7.49 -0.18 -8.92
CA ASP A 170 6.54 0.23 -9.96
C ASP A 170 5.13 -0.16 -9.53
N PHE A 171 4.20 0.81 -9.46
CA PHE A 171 2.82 0.55 -9.11
C PHE A 171 1.85 0.80 -10.27
N ASN A 172 0.72 0.11 -10.22
CA ASN A 172 -0.38 0.28 -11.17
C ASN A 172 -1.72 0.13 -10.43
N ILE A 173 -2.53 1.16 -10.53
CA ILE A 173 -3.90 1.19 -10.01
C ILE A 173 -4.84 1.46 -11.18
N SER A 174 -5.81 0.57 -11.40
CA SER A 174 -6.87 0.78 -12.39
C SER A 174 -8.17 1.16 -11.69
N PHE A 175 -8.84 2.16 -12.19
CA PHE A 175 -10.15 2.60 -11.72
C PHE A 175 -11.19 2.44 -12.84
N LYS A 176 -12.23 1.64 -12.56
CA LYS A 176 -13.37 1.40 -13.47
C LYS A 176 -14.49 2.36 -13.15
N LYS A 177 -14.82 3.25 -14.09
CA LYS A 177 -16.01 4.11 -14.03
C LYS A 177 -17.17 3.43 -14.75
N PHE A 178 -18.26 3.26 -14.05
CA PHE A 178 -19.50 2.73 -14.61
C PHE A 178 -20.52 3.87 -14.79
N GLU A 179 -21.49 3.64 -15.68
CA GLU A 179 -22.60 4.54 -15.91
C GLU A 179 -23.33 4.86 -14.60
N GLY A 180 -23.45 6.17 -14.30
CA GLY A 180 -24.04 6.70 -13.07
C GLY A 180 -23.11 6.74 -11.86
N ASP A 181 -21.81 6.42 -12.02
CA ASP A 181 -20.82 6.65 -10.97
C ASP A 181 -20.46 8.15 -10.87
N GLU A 182 -20.29 8.64 -9.64
CA GLU A 182 -19.83 10.00 -9.40
C GLU A 182 -18.34 10.16 -9.73
N ASP A 183 -17.96 11.31 -10.29
CA ASP A 183 -16.55 11.63 -10.57
C ASP A 183 -15.70 11.74 -9.28
N THR A 184 -16.35 12.03 -8.14
CA THR A 184 -15.74 12.08 -6.81
C THR A 184 -15.10 10.77 -6.38
N PHE A 185 -15.57 9.62 -6.89
CA PHE A 185 -15.01 8.31 -6.54
C PHE A 185 -13.55 8.12 -6.99
N PHE A 186 -13.19 8.68 -8.14
CA PHE A 186 -11.79 8.68 -8.57
C PHE A 186 -10.93 9.54 -7.64
N ASN A 187 -11.43 10.71 -7.25
CA ASN A 187 -10.74 11.60 -6.32
C ASN A 187 -10.54 10.96 -4.94
N THR A 188 -11.44 10.06 -4.51
CA THR A 188 -11.26 9.28 -3.27
C THR A 188 -9.98 8.44 -3.31
N VAL A 189 -9.62 7.89 -4.47
CA VAL A 189 -8.35 7.14 -4.62
C VAL A 189 -7.15 8.07 -4.49
N LEU A 190 -7.17 9.24 -5.14
CA LEU A 190 -6.11 10.24 -5.06
C LEU A 190 -5.93 10.79 -3.64
N LYS A 191 -7.05 11.07 -2.94
CA LYS A 191 -7.02 11.43 -1.51
C LYS A 191 -6.36 10.35 -0.66
N GLY A 192 -6.70 9.08 -0.90
CA GLY A 192 -6.08 7.94 -0.22
C GLY A 192 -4.57 7.88 -0.44
N MET A 193 -4.09 8.12 -1.67
CA MET A 193 -2.68 8.19 -1.99
C MET A 193 -1.98 9.33 -1.23
N LYS A 194 -2.58 10.52 -1.22
CA LYS A 194 -2.04 11.67 -0.46
C LYS A 194 -1.99 11.38 1.04
N LEU A 195 -3.05 10.82 1.62
CA LEU A 195 -3.07 10.45 3.03
C LEU A 195 -1.99 9.39 3.36
N LEU A 196 -1.68 8.49 2.42
CA LEU A 196 -0.65 7.48 2.62
C LEU A 196 0.75 8.07 2.68
N GLU A 197 1.06 9.13 1.92
CA GLU A 197 2.34 9.85 2.05
C GLU A 197 2.51 10.53 3.42
N LEU A 198 1.40 10.94 4.03
CA LEU A 198 1.38 11.56 5.36
C LEU A 198 1.39 10.53 6.51
N ASP A 199 1.17 9.26 6.21
CA ASP A 199 1.15 8.16 7.17
C ASP A 199 2.27 7.15 6.85
N ALA A 200 2.04 5.87 7.00
CA ALA A 200 3.01 4.81 6.73
C ALA A 200 2.37 3.59 6.08
N LEU A 201 3.08 2.97 5.15
CA LEU A 201 2.72 1.69 4.54
C LEU A 201 3.36 0.55 5.34
N GLY A 202 2.62 -0.55 5.53
CA GLY A 202 3.09 -1.73 6.24
C GLY A 202 3.10 -1.58 7.76
N GLY A 203 3.94 -2.35 8.41
CA GLY A 203 4.05 -2.43 9.86
C GLY A 203 5.04 -1.45 10.48
N ALA A 204 4.93 -1.26 11.80
CA ALA A 204 5.83 -0.44 12.60
C ALA A 204 5.91 1.06 12.18
N GLY A 205 4.83 1.61 11.59
CA GLY A 205 4.78 3.00 11.14
C GLY A 205 5.08 4.01 12.26
N SER A 206 4.44 3.87 13.42
CA SER A 206 4.68 4.73 14.59
C SER A 206 6.12 4.65 15.15
N ARG A 207 6.92 3.69 14.68
CA ARG A 207 8.32 3.50 15.05
C ARG A 207 9.29 3.83 13.91
N GLY A 208 8.83 4.65 12.95
CA GLY A 208 9.64 5.21 11.87
C GLY A 208 9.87 4.28 10.68
N CYS A 209 8.96 3.31 10.45
CA CYS A 209 9.00 2.47 9.26
C CYS A 209 7.92 2.93 8.25
N GLY A 210 8.15 2.66 6.97
CA GLY A 210 7.11 2.68 5.95
C GLY A 210 6.68 4.05 5.45
N GLN A 211 7.41 5.13 5.72
CA GLN A 211 7.18 6.39 5.01
C GLN A 211 7.51 6.19 3.54
N ILE A 212 6.59 6.57 2.67
CA ILE A 212 6.74 6.44 1.22
C ILE A 212 6.41 7.76 0.52
N LYS A 213 6.83 7.88 -0.73
CA LYS A 213 6.41 8.94 -1.65
C LYS A 213 6.01 8.33 -2.99
N PHE A 214 4.94 8.82 -3.59
CA PHE A 214 4.59 8.50 -4.96
C PHE A 214 5.33 9.45 -5.89
N ILE A 215 6.10 8.91 -6.82
CA ILE A 215 6.91 9.69 -7.77
C ILE A 215 6.59 9.28 -9.20
N ASP A 216 6.83 10.20 -10.15
CA ASP A 216 6.54 10.03 -11.58
C ASP A 216 5.13 9.52 -11.86
N VAL A 217 4.16 10.07 -11.13
CA VAL A 217 2.74 9.70 -11.27
C VAL A 217 2.25 10.08 -12.65
N SER A 218 1.59 9.13 -13.30
CA SER A 218 0.88 9.35 -14.58
C SER A 218 -0.57 8.89 -14.43
N ILE A 219 -1.49 9.67 -14.98
CA ILE A 219 -2.92 9.34 -15.03
C ILE A 219 -3.32 9.22 -16.50
N ASP A 220 -3.85 8.05 -16.89
CA ASP A 220 -4.22 7.75 -18.27
C ASP A 220 -3.06 7.98 -19.26
N ASN A 221 -1.80 7.69 -18.87
CA ASN A 221 -0.53 7.93 -19.55
C ASN A 221 -0.10 9.41 -19.65
N GLU A 222 -0.79 10.33 -19.01
CA GLU A 222 -0.40 11.73 -18.91
C GLU A 222 0.39 11.93 -17.61
N LYS A 223 1.68 12.31 -17.74
CA LYS A 223 2.54 12.57 -16.59
C LYS A 223 2.02 13.77 -15.80
N GLN A 224 1.93 13.59 -14.49
CA GLN A 224 1.54 14.64 -13.55
C GLN A 224 2.78 15.38 -13.03
N ASP A 225 2.59 16.56 -12.47
CA ASP A 225 3.65 17.32 -11.81
C ASP A 225 4.19 16.57 -10.61
N GLU A 226 5.46 16.79 -10.25
CA GLU A 226 6.12 16.13 -9.11
C GLU A 226 5.36 16.30 -7.78
N ASN A 227 4.70 17.44 -7.63
CA ASN A 227 3.90 17.77 -6.44
C ASN A 227 2.39 17.62 -6.67
N PHE A 228 1.99 16.84 -7.68
CA PHE A 228 0.58 16.66 -8.02
C PHE A 228 -0.28 16.27 -6.81
N LEU A 229 0.18 15.31 -6.00
CA LEU A 229 -0.57 14.87 -4.82
C LEU A 229 -0.65 15.96 -3.74
N ASP A 230 0.26 16.93 -3.72
CA ASP A 230 0.20 18.07 -2.78
C ASP A 230 -0.97 19.01 -3.09
N SER A 231 -1.40 19.05 -4.34
CA SER A 231 -2.58 19.82 -4.77
C SER A 231 -3.92 19.15 -4.42
N ILE A 232 -3.91 17.87 -4.02
CA ILE A 232 -5.13 17.15 -3.66
C ILE A 232 -5.61 17.60 -2.28
N ALA A 233 -6.79 18.22 -2.24
CA ALA A 233 -7.43 18.60 -0.99
C ALA A 233 -7.85 17.34 -0.20
N ILE A 234 -7.51 17.34 1.08
CA ILE A 234 -7.86 16.27 2.03
C ILE A 234 -8.85 16.75 3.12
N ASP A 235 -9.39 17.95 2.92
CA ASP A 235 -10.37 18.56 3.85
C ASP A 235 -11.73 17.85 3.80
#